data_108e502b5788d9fb8b36198bc9990960
#
_entry.id   108e502b5788d9fb8b36198bc9990960
#
_cell.length_a   1.000
_cell.length_b   1.000
_cell.length_c   1.000
_cell.angle_alpha   90.00
_cell.angle_beta   90.00
_cell.angle_gamma   90.00
#
_symmetry.space_group_name_H-M   'P 1'
#
loop_
_entity.id
_entity.type
_entity.pdbx_description
1 polymer ?
#
loop_
_entity_poly.entity_id
_entity_poly.type
_entity_poly.pdbx_seq_one_letter_code
_entity_poly.pdbx_strand_id
1 'polypeptide(L)'
;MAADKPHMNLAVIGHIDHGKSTTVGRLLFETGAVPPHIIESYRKEAETKGKGSFEFAWVMDSLKEERERGITIDIAHKRFDTDKYYFTVVDCPGHRDFVKNMITGASQADAALLVVAAPDGVMEQTKEHVFLSRTLGINQLIIGINKMDVVKYDEKRYNEVKEQLSQLIKMVGYKPENTSFIPMSSFVGDNIGKLSENTPWYKGPTVLESLNTLVEPEKPTELPLRLPIQDVYSISGIGTVPVGRIETGVMKKGMKVSFMPSNKNGEVKTIEMHHEEIGQAVPGDNVGFNVRGIGKGDIRRGDVCGPVDVPPTVADEFVAQIVVLHHPSALTVGYTPVFHCHTAQIACTFIELQKKLDPRTGQVKEENPTFLKTGDAAIVKIKPTRPLVIENVKEIPQLGRFAVRDMGSTIAAGMCINVTPKQMR
;
A
#
# COMPACT_ATOMS: atom_id res chain seq x y z
N MET A 1 -10.92 27.32 -14.62
CA MET A 1 -10.51 26.60 -13.41
C MET A 1 -11.11 25.21 -13.54
N ALA A 2 -10.29 24.17 -13.73
CA ALA A 2 -10.77 22.80 -13.68
C ALA A 2 -11.25 22.57 -12.24
N ALA A 3 -12.48 22.08 -12.07
CA ALA A 3 -13.01 21.71 -10.77
C ALA A 3 -12.00 20.75 -10.11
N ASP A 4 -11.62 21.01 -8.85
CA ASP A 4 -10.72 20.14 -8.10
C ASP A 4 -11.37 18.75 -7.99
N LYS A 5 -10.87 17.82 -8.81
CA LYS A 5 -11.33 16.43 -8.77
C LYS A 5 -10.92 15.83 -7.43
N PRO A 6 -11.76 14.94 -6.83
CA PRO A 6 -11.36 14.23 -5.63
C PRO A 6 -10.07 13.42 -5.83
N HIS A 7 -9.24 13.38 -4.81
CA HIS A 7 -7.97 12.65 -4.81
C HIS A 7 -8.13 11.22 -4.32
N MET A 8 -7.50 10.28 -5.01
CA MET A 8 -7.36 8.90 -4.56
C MET A 8 -5.94 8.37 -4.75
N ASN A 9 -5.49 7.53 -3.84
CA ASN A 9 -4.23 6.80 -3.94
C ASN A 9 -4.49 5.38 -4.45
N LEU A 10 -3.88 5.01 -5.57
CA LEU A 10 -4.03 3.70 -6.21
C LEU A 10 -2.74 2.89 -6.08
N ALA A 11 -2.77 1.77 -5.34
CA ALA A 11 -1.68 0.80 -5.35
C ALA A 11 -1.79 -0.14 -6.55
N VAL A 12 -0.70 -0.32 -7.28
CA VAL A 12 -0.61 -1.35 -8.32
C VAL A 12 0.20 -2.52 -7.78
N ILE A 13 -0.45 -3.68 -7.65
CA ILE A 13 0.06 -4.86 -6.97
C ILE A 13 0.03 -6.10 -7.87
N GLY A 14 0.77 -7.13 -7.52
CA GLY A 14 0.82 -8.38 -8.27
C GLY A 14 2.23 -8.97 -8.29
N HIS A 15 2.35 -10.16 -8.86
CA HIS A 15 3.61 -10.89 -8.94
C HIS A 15 4.65 -10.16 -9.80
N ILE A 16 5.93 -10.51 -9.63
CA ILE A 16 7.02 -10.05 -10.51
C ILE A 16 6.70 -10.43 -11.98
N ASP A 17 7.10 -9.59 -12.91
CA ASP A 17 6.90 -9.76 -14.35
C ASP A 17 5.45 -9.88 -14.85
N HIS A 18 4.44 -9.64 -13.99
CA HIS A 18 3.04 -9.59 -14.42
C HIS A 18 2.66 -8.30 -15.15
N GLY A 19 3.57 -7.33 -15.25
CA GLY A 19 3.42 -6.11 -16.03
C GLY A 19 2.83 -4.92 -15.27
N LYS A 20 3.05 -4.83 -13.95
CA LYS A 20 2.60 -3.70 -13.11
C LYS A 20 3.08 -2.35 -13.61
N SER A 21 4.40 -2.16 -13.68
CA SER A 21 5.00 -0.89 -14.13
C SER A 21 4.63 -0.55 -15.58
N THR A 22 4.50 -1.58 -16.45
CA THR A 22 3.98 -1.41 -17.81
C THR A 22 2.53 -0.91 -17.80
N THR A 23 1.69 -1.46 -16.92
CA THR A 23 0.29 -1.03 -16.76
C THR A 23 0.22 0.43 -16.30
N VAL A 24 1.03 0.81 -15.31
CA VAL A 24 1.08 2.20 -14.83
C VAL A 24 1.56 3.14 -15.93
N GLY A 25 2.65 2.80 -16.61
CA GLY A 25 3.17 3.61 -17.73
C GLY A 25 2.14 3.77 -18.85
N ARG A 26 1.39 2.71 -19.17
CA ARG A 26 0.30 2.76 -20.13
C ARG A 26 -0.86 3.66 -19.66
N LEU A 27 -1.27 3.57 -18.40
CA LEU A 27 -2.30 4.45 -17.82
C LEU A 27 -1.88 5.92 -17.90
N LEU A 28 -0.62 6.22 -17.56
CA LEU A 28 -0.07 7.58 -17.65
C LEU A 28 -0.06 8.10 -19.11
N PHE A 29 0.19 7.21 -20.07
CA PHE A 29 0.15 7.54 -21.49
C PHE A 29 -1.29 7.77 -21.97
N GLU A 30 -2.23 6.85 -21.71
CA GLU A 30 -3.62 6.93 -22.16
C GLU A 30 -4.36 8.15 -21.58
N THR A 31 -3.97 8.59 -20.38
CA THR A 31 -4.52 9.77 -19.72
C THR A 31 -3.82 11.08 -20.10
N GLY A 32 -2.78 11.02 -20.95
CA GLY A 32 -2.02 12.19 -21.38
C GLY A 32 -1.06 12.77 -20.33
N ALA A 33 -0.89 12.09 -19.20
CA ALA A 33 0.06 12.50 -18.16
C ALA A 33 1.53 12.37 -18.62
N VAL A 34 1.78 11.47 -19.58
CA VAL A 34 3.09 11.33 -20.23
C VAL A 34 2.93 11.60 -21.73
N PRO A 35 3.63 12.60 -22.29
CA PRO A 35 3.57 12.94 -23.70
C PRO A 35 4.11 11.81 -24.60
N PRO A 36 3.56 11.64 -25.84
CA PRO A 36 3.98 10.58 -26.77
C PRO A 36 5.48 10.56 -27.11
N HIS A 37 6.11 11.72 -27.21
CA HIS A 37 7.54 11.83 -27.53
C HIS A 37 8.46 11.24 -26.44
N ILE A 38 8.02 11.21 -25.19
CA ILE A 38 8.75 10.60 -24.08
C ILE A 38 8.73 9.07 -24.24
N ILE A 39 7.58 8.49 -24.54
CA ILE A 39 7.45 7.03 -24.81
C ILE A 39 8.30 6.64 -26.02
N GLU A 40 8.27 7.44 -27.08
CA GLU A 40 9.10 7.18 -28.28
C GLU A 40 10.59 7.23 -27.96
N SER A 41 11.04 8.15 -27.11
CA SER A 41 12.42 8.20 -26.62
C SER A 41 12.81 6.93 -25.88
N TYR A 42 11.94 6.49 -24.94
CA TYR A 42 12.18 5.25 -24.19
C TYR A 42 12.15 4.01 -25.10
N ARG A 43 11.28 3.97 -26.12
CA ARG A 43 11.26 2.88 -27.11
C ARG A 43 12.60 2.74 -27.81
N LYS A 44 13.15 3.85 -28.33
CA LYS A 44 14.46 3.86 -29.01
C LYS A 44 15.59 3.40 -28.07
N GLU A 45 15.57 3.86 -26.81
CA GLU A 45 16.55 3.43 -25.82
C GLU A 45 16.39 1.95 -25.46
N ALA A 46 15.15 1.45 -25.33
CA ALA A 46 14.85 0.06 -25.04
C ALA A 46 15.29 -0.89 -26.17
N GLU A 47 15.06 -0.51 -27.41
CA GLU A 47 15.52 -1.25 -28.60
C GLU A 47 17.05 -1.38 -28.62
N THR A 48 17.79 -0.30 -28.32
CA THR A 48 19.27 -0.33 -28.26
C THR A 48 19.81 -1.24 -27.18
N LYS A 49 19.04 -1.48 -26.11
CA LYS A 49 19.39 -2.35 -24.99
C LYS A 49 18.81 -3.77 -25.09
N GLY A 50 18.15 -4.11 -26.22
CA GLY A 50 17.49 -5.40 -26.41
C GLY A 50 16.28 -5.65 -25.51
N LYS A 51 15.66 -4.59 -24.99
CA LYS A 51 14.50 -4.60 -24.07
C LYS A 51 13.28 -3.88 -24.68
N GLY A 52 12.97 -4.13 -25.94
CA GLY A 52 11.96 -3.40 -26.73
C GLY A 52 10.53 -3.39 -26.18
N SER A 53 10.21 -4.19 -25.14
CA SER A 53 8.89 -4.21 -24.50
C SER A 53 8.81 -3.42 -23.19
N PHE A 54 9.85 -2.65 -22.84
CA PHE A 54 9.96 -1.97 -21.55
C PHE A 54 9.69 -0.46 -21.60
N GLU A 55 9.32 0.10 -22.75
CA GLU A 55 9.14 1.55 -22.89
C GLU A 55 8.15 2.16 -21.91
N PHE A 56 7.05 1.46 -21.60
CA PHE A 56 6.08 1.92 -20.60
C PHE A 56 6.55 1.70 -19.17
N ALA A 57 7.25 0.60 -18.89
CA ALA A 57 7.80 0.34 -17.56
C ALA A 57 8.82 1.41 -17.16
N TRP A 58 9.63 1.88 -18.10
CA TRP A 58 10.65 2.90 -17.82
C TRP A 58 10.11 4.28 -17.46
N VAL A 59 8.83 4.53 -17.67
CA VAL A 59 8.15 5.72 -17.16
C VAL A 59 8.17 5.74 -15.63
N MET A 60 8.10 4.57 -15.01
CA MET A 60 8.11 4.41 -13.55
C MET A 60 9.51 4.19 -12.98
N ASP A 61 10.37 3.50 -13.71
CA ASP A 61 11.71 3.13 -13.26
C ASP A 61 12.64 4.34 -13.24
N SER A 62 12.70 5.00 -12.09
CA SER A 62 13.53 6.21 -11.89
C SER A 62 15.00 5.86 -11.62
N LEU A 63 15.29 4.70 -11.04
CA LEU A 63 16.63 4.26 -10.72
C LEU A 63 17.29 3.53 -11.92
N LYS A 64 18.58 3.81 -12.14
CA LYS A 64 19.34 3.11 -13.17
C LYS A 64 19.36 1.59 -12.95
N GLU A 65 19.46 1.15 -11.69
CA GLU A 65 19.42 -0.26 -11.30
C GLU A 65 18.09 -0.93 -11.64
N GLU A 66 16.96 -0.23 -11.50
CA GLU A 66 15.64 -0.74 -11.87
C GLU A 66 15.56 -1.00 -13.38
N ARG A 67 16.04 -0.06 -14.20
CA ARG A 67 16.09 -0.20 -15.66
C ARG A 67 17.03 -1.33 -16.12
N GLU A 68 18.16 -1.51 -15.45
CA GLU A 68 19.11 -2.58 -15.76
C GLU A 68 18.57 -3.96 -15.40
N ARG A 69 17.93 -4.09 -14.23
CA ARG A 69 17.36 -5.36 -13.75
C ARG A 69 15.97 -5.66 -14.29
N GLY A 70 15.20 -4.63 -14.67
CA GLY A 70 13.80 -4.75 -15.10
C GLY A 70 12.83 -5.07 -13.96
N ILE A 71 13.17 -4.66 -12.73
CA ILE A 71 12.35 -4.85 -11.52
C ILE A 71 12.24 -3.55 -10.74
N THR A 72 11.07 -3.25 -10.20
CA THR A 72 10.85 -2.12 -9.32
C THR A 72 11.44 -2.42 -7.94
N ILE A 73 12.29 -1.55 -7.43
CA ILE A 73 12.98 -1.68 -6.15
C ILE A 73 12.33 -0.78 -5.10
N ASP A 74 12.04 0.47 -5.47
CA ASP A 74 11.48 1.46 -4.57
C ASP A 74 10.06 1.88 -5.00
N ILE A 75 9.35 2.59 -4.12
CA ILE A 75 7.99 3.07 -4.39
C ILE A 75 8.09 4.34 -5.24
N ALA A 76 7.47 4.31 -6.42
CA ALA A 76 7.34 5.47 -7.27
C ALA A 76 5.93 6.07 -7.17
N HIS A 77 5.85 7.39 -7.09
CA HIS A 77 4.60 8.14 -7.05
C HIS A 77 4.45 8.97 -8.34
N LYS A 78 3.38 8.75 -9.07
CA LYS A 78 3.02 9.52 -10.26
C LYS A 78 1.55 9.89 -10.20
N ARG A 79 1.22 11.03 -10.81
CA ARG A 79 -0.16 11.51 -10.91
C ARG A 79 -0.73 11.31 -12.30
N PHE A 80 -2.00 10.91 -12.37
CA PHE A 80 -2.80 10.99 -13.59
C PHE A 80 -4.26 11.35 -13.24
N ASP A 81 -4.96 11.87 -14.21
CA ASP A 81 -6.36 12.33 -14.07
C ASP A 81 -7.27 11.41 -14.89
N THR A 82 -8.40 11.03 -14.32
CA THR A 82 -9.54 10.42 -15.02
C THR A 82 -10.67 11.43 -15.13
N ASP A 83 -11.83 11.05 -15.67
CA ASP A 83 -12.98 11.95 -15.72
C ASP A 83 -13.46 12.38 -14.33
N LYS A 84 -13.43 11.46 -13.36
CA LYS A 84 -13.98 11.66 -12.01
C LYS A 84 -12.93 12.04 -10.97
N TYR A 85 -11.76 11.44 -11.02
CA TYR A 85 -10.73 11.56 -9.99
C TYR A 85 -9.40 12.01 -10.55
N TYR A 86 -8.52 12.54 -9.67
CA TYR A 86 -7.10 12.46 -9.91
C TYR A 86 -6.48 11.40 -8.99
N PHE A 87 -5.59 10.60 -9.55
CA PHE A 87 -4.93 9.50 -8.84
C PHE A 87 -3.46 9.81 -8.59
N THR A 88 -3.00 9.52 -7.38
CA THR A 88 -1.58 9.27 -7.12
C THR A 88 -1.35 7.77 -7.19
N VAL A 89 -0.60 7.31 -8.18
CA VAL A 89 -0.25 5.90 -8.31
C VAL A 89 0.94 5.59 -7.43
N VAL A 90 0.81 4.51 -6.70
CA VAL A 90 1.87 3.90 -5.91
C VAL A 90 2.22 2.57 -6.58
N ASP A 91 3.29 2.56 -7.40
CA ASP A 91 3.78 1.31 -7.99
C ASP A 91 4.53 0.51 -6.93
N CYS A 92 3.99 -0.66 -6.62
CA CYS A 92 4.50 -1.51 -5.55
C CYS A 92 5.43 -2.58 -6.12
N PRO A 93 6.64 -2.75 -5.56
CA PRO A 93 7.55 -3.81 -5.98
C PRO A 93 6.89 -5.18 -5.91
N GLY A 94 7.04 -5.97 -6.97
CA GLY A 94 6.49 -7.33 -7.04
C GLY A 94 7.43 -8.41 -6.50
N HIS A 95 8.71 -8.11 -6.30
CA HIS A 95 9.69 -9.09 -5.85
C HIS A 95 9.62 -9.29 -4.33
N ARG A 96 9.69 -10.54 -3.88
CA ARG A 96 9.59 -10.91 -2.45
C ARG A 96 10.60 -10.16 -1.54
N ASP A 97 11.77 -9.83 -2.05
CA ASP A 97 12.81 -9.12 -1.29
C ASP A 97 12.40 -7.66 -0.99
N PHE A 98 11.47 -7.09 -1.77
CA PHE A 98 10.98 -5.72 -1.63
C PHE A 98 9.55 -5.61 -1.07
N VAL A 99 8.98 -6.71 -0.56
CA VAL A 99 7.61 -6.70 0.02
C VAL A 99 7.47 -5.68 1.16
N LYS A 100 8.55 -5.35 1.88
CA LYS A 100 8.55 -4.26 2.87
C LYS A 100 8.14 -2.90 2.26
N ASN A 101 8.59 -2.62 1.03
CA ASN A 101 8.24 -1.40 0.30
C ASN A 101 6.79 -1.50 -0.21
N MET A 102 6.38 -2.69 -0.68
CA MET A 102 4.99 -2.97 -1.03
C MET A 102 4.03 -2.71 0.15
N ILE A 103 4.36 -3.19 1.36
CA ILE A 103 3.55 -2.94 2.56
C ILE A 103 3.43 -1.44 2.83
N THR A 104 4.52 -0.70 2.75
CA THR A 104 4.52 0.77 2.93
C THR A 104 3.67 1.46 1.87
N GLY A 105 3.79 1.07 0.60
CA GLY A 105 2.98 1.62 -0.49
C GLY A 105 1.50 1.27 -0.37
N ALA A 106 1.19 0.00 -0.12
CA ALA A 106 -0.19 -0.46 0.02
C ALA A 106 -0.91 0.16 1.23
N SER A 107 -0.19 0.41 2.34
CA SER A 107 -0.78 1.08 3.51
C SER A 107 -1.25 2.51 3.24
N GLN A 108 -0.79 3.12 2.15
CA GLN A 108 -1.15 4.49 1.76
C GLN A 108 -2.24 4.54 0.68
N ALA A 109 -2.68 3.39 0.17
CA ALA A 109 -3.62 3.33 -0.94
C ALA A 109 -5.07 3.25 -0.47
N ASP A 110 -5.96 3.85 -1.26
CA ASP A 110 -7.41 3.85 -1.06
C ASP A 110 -8.07 2.71 -1.85
N ALA A 111 -7.43 2.32 -2.95
CA ALA A 111 -7.83 1.21 -3.80
C ALA A 111 -6.60 0.48 -4.37
N ALA A 112 -6.78 -0.74 -4.87
CA ALA A 112 -5.73 -1.48 -5.54
C ALA A 112 -6.14 -1.95 -6.94
N LEU A 113 -5.17 -1.90 -7.86
CA LEU A 113 -5.21 -2.58 -9.15
C LEU A 113 -4.28 -3.81 -9.06
N LEU A 114 -4.87 -4.98 -8.98
CA LEU A 114 -4.14 -6.24 -9.02
C LEU A 114 -3.89 -6.65 -10.48
N VAL A 115 -2.63 -6.79 -10.84
CA VAL A 115 -2.21 -7.21 -12.18
C VAL A 115 -1.75 -8.66 -12.14
N VAL A 116 -2.41 -9.52 -12.93
CA VAL A 116 -2.10 -10.95 -13.01
C VAL A 116 -1.90 -11.34 -14.48
N ALA A 117 -0.75 -11.93 -14.81
CA ALA A 117 -0.51 -12.36 -16.18
C ALA A 117 -1.34 -13.61 -16.52
N ALA A 118 -2.05 -13.57 -17.64
CA ALA A 118 -2.88 -14.68 -18.12
C ALA A 118 -2.09 -15.99 -18.32
N PRO A 119 -0.86 -15.98 -18.89
CA PRO A 119 -0.06 -17.20 -19.01
C PRO A 119 0.23 -17.90 -17.69
N ASP A 120 0.57 -17.10 -16.65
CA ASP A 120 1.06 -17.62 -15.37
C ASP A 120 -0.10 -17.91 -14.38
N GLY A 121 -1.16 -17.09 -14.41
CA GLY A 121 -2.29 -17.17 -13.47
C GLY A 121 -1.91 -16.71 -12.06
N VAL A 122 -2.54 -17.33 -11.06
CA VAL A 122 -2.35 -16.96 -9.64
C VAL A 122 -1.05 -17.54 -9.10
N MET A 123 -0.11 -16.66 -8.79
CA MET A 123 1.21 -16.98 -8.25
C MET A 123 1.29 -16.72 -6.73
N GLU A 124 2.37 -17.16 -6.08
CA GLU A 124 2.55 -17.03 -4.62
C GLU A 124 2.45 -15.57 -4.13
N GLN A 125 3.16 -14.65 -4.81
CA GLN A 125 3.11 -13.22 -4.45
C GLN A 125 1.76 -12.58 -4.78
N THR A 126 1.01 -13.11 -5.75
CA THR A 126 -0.38 -12.68 -5.98
C THR A 126 -1.23 -12.90 -4.73
N LYS A 127 -1.11 -14.09 -4.13
CA LYS A 127 -1.82 -14.44 -2.88
C LYS A 127 -1.38 -13.53 -1.72
N GLU A 128 -0.07 -13.37 -1.53
CA GLU A 128 0.50 -12.52 -0.50
C GLU A 128 0.02 -11.06 -0.63
N HIS A 129 0.07 -10.50 -1.84
CA HIS A 129 -0.33 -9.12 -2.09
C HIS A 129 -1.83 -8.88 -1.88
N VAL A 130 -2.69 -9.79 -2.33
CA VAL A 130 -4.15 -9.70 -2.10
C VAL A 130 -4.46 -9.72 -0.61
N PHE A 131 -3.81 -10.62 0.13
CA PHE A 131 -4.00 -10.73 1.56
C PHE A 131 -3.53 -9.48 2.31
N LEU A 132 -2.32 -9.01 2.01
CA LEU A 132 -1.76 -7.81 2.62
C LEU A 132 -2.61 -6.58 2.32
N SER A 133 -3.07 -6.40 1.09
CA SER A 133 -3.93 -5.27 0.72
C SER A 133 -5.19 -5.22 1.57
N ARG A 134 -5.87 -6.35 1.75
CA ARG A 134 -7.05 -6.41 2.59
C ARG A 134 -6.76 -6.11 4.05
N THR A 135 -5.69 -6.69 4.59
CA THR A 135 -5.27 -6.48 5.98
C THR A 135 -4.87 -5.03 6.24
N LEU A 136 -4.17 -4.41 5.30
CA LEU A 136 -3.75 -3.01 5.37
C LEU A 136 -4.89 -2.01 5.16
N GLY A 137 -6.10 -2.49 4.86
CA GLY A 137 -7.31 -1.67 4.82
C GLY A 137 -7.78 -1.27 3.43
N ILE A 138 -7.19 -1.78 2.37
CA ILE A 138 -7.68 -1.57 1.02
C ILE A 138 -8.95 -2.41 0.83
N ASN A 139 -10.08 -1.73 0.66
CA ASN A 139 -11.38 -2.37 0.54
C ASN A 139 -11.88 -2.48 -0.90
N GLN A 140 -11.28 -1.74 -1.82
CA GLN A 140 -11.67 -1.66 -3.22
C GLN A 140 -10.57 -2.26 -4.10
N LEU A 141 -10.94 -3.24 -4.92
CA LEU A 141 -10.03 -3.99 -5.76
C LEU A 141 -10.53 -4.02 -7.19
N ILE A 142 -9.64 -3.68 -8.14
CA ILE A 142 -9.81 -3.90 -9.57
C ILE A 142 -8.79 -4.96 -9.99
N ILE A 143 -9.13 -5.87 -10.88
CA ILE A 143 -8.26 -6.93 -11.33
C ILE A 143 -8.06 -6.85 -12.85
N GLY A 144 -6.82 -6.63 -13.26
CA GLY A 144 -6.38 -6.72 -14.63
C GLY A 144 -5.75 -8.08 -14.92
N ILE A 145 -6.37 -8.91 -15.75
CA ILE A 145 -5.81 -10.15 -16.28
C ILE A 145 -5.01 -9.76 -17.52
N ASN A 146 -3.72 -9.57 -17.32
CA ASN A 146 -2.79 -8.96 -18.26
C ASN A 146 -2.13 -9.98 -19.19
N LYS A 147 -1.43 -9.50 -20.23
CA LYS A 147 -0.74 -10.30 -21.25
C LYS A 147 -1.70 -11.22 -22.01
N MET A 148 -2.92 -10.75 -22.25
CA MET A 148 -3.89 -11.50 -23.07
C MET A 148 -3.42 -11.71 -24.52
N ASP A 149 -2.58 -10.80 -25.04
CA ASP A 149 -1.91 -10.93 -26.32
C ASP A 149 -1.04 -12.20 -26.42
N VAL A 150 -0.34 -12.55 -25.34
CA VAL A 150 0.52 -13.76 -25.27
C VAL A 150 -0.31 -15.05 -25.39
N VAL A 151 -1.51 -15.07 -24.82
CA VAL A 151 -2.45 -16.21 -24.89
C VAL A 151 -3.46 -16.05 -26.04
N LYS A 152 -3.19 -15.15 -27.00
CA LYS A 152 -4.01 -14.92 -28.20
C LYS A 152 -5.47 -14.58 -27.86
N TYR A 153 -5.68 -13.86 -26.76
CA TYR A 153 -7.00 -13.41 -26.26
C TYR A 153 -7.99 -14.54 -26.02
N ASP A 154 -7.48 -15.73 -25.61
CA ASP A 154 -8.29 -16.92 -25.34
C ASP A 154 -9.24 -16.68 -24.16
N GLU A 155 -10.55 -16.70 -24.46
CA GLU A 155 -11.62 -16.52 -23.47
C GLU A 155 -11.61 -17.64 -22.41
N LYS A 156 -11.29 -18.88 -22.80
CA LYS A 156 -11.22 -19.98 -21.85
C LYS A 156 -10.14 -19.75 -20.81
N ARG A 157 -8.95 -19.34 -21.24
CA ARG A 157 -7.85 -19.04 -20.34
C ARG A 157 -8.17 -17.85 -19.41
N TYR A 158 -8.81 -16.81 -19.92
CA TYR A 158 -9.31 -15.72 -19.10
C TYR A 158 -10.27 -16.21 -18.01
N ASN A 159 -11.26 -17.04 -18.37
CA ASN A 159 -12.24 -17.56 -17.41
C ASN A 159 -11.60 -18.46 -16.35
N GLU A 160 -10.61 -19.29 -16.70
CA GLU A 160 -9.85 -20.10 -15.73
C GLU A 160 -9.14 -19.23 -14.69
N VAL A 161 -8.42 -18.19 -15.13
CA VAL A 161 -7.69 -17.27 -14.23
C VAL A 161 -8.67 -16.45 -13.39
N LYS A 162 -9.77 -15.97 -13.98
CA LYS A 162 -10.84 -15.25 -13.27
C LYS A 162 -11.45 -16.08 -12.16
N GLU A 163 -11.72 -17.37 -12.40
CA GLU A 163 -12.28 -18.26 -11.37
C GLU A 163 -11.30 -18.45 -10.21
N GLN A 164 -10.02 -18.70 -10.48
CA GLN A 164 -8.97 -18.82 -9.46
C GLN A 164 -8.88 -17.53 -8.61
N LEU A 165 -8.91 -16.37 -9.25
CA LEU A 165 -8.87 -15.08 -8.58
C LEU A 165 -10.13 -14.82 -7.77
N SER A 166 -11.31 -15.18 -8.29
CA SER A 166 -12.57 -15.04 -7.58
C SER A 166 -12.59 -15.84 -6.28
N GLN A 167 -12.09 -17.08 -6.31
CA GLN A 167 -11.95 -17.90 -5.11
C GLN A 167 -10.95 -17.29 -4.11
N LEU A 168 -9.79 -16.82 -4.59
CA LEU A 168 -8.77 -16.20 -3.76
C LEU A 168 -9.31 -14.94 -3.05
N ILE A 169 -9.89 -14.00 -3.80
CA ILE A 169 -10.35 -12.74 -3.23
C ILE A 169 -11.52 -12.92 -2.28
N LYS A 170 -12.41 -13.90 -2.56
CA LYS A 170 -13.50 -14.28 -1.67
C LYS A 170 -12.99 -14.84 -0.35
N MET A 171 -11.94 -15.68 -0.37
CA MET A 171 -11.31 -16.25 0.82
C MET A 171 -10.71 -15.16 1.70
N VAL A 172 -10.18 -14.09 1.10
CA VAL A 172 -9.57 -12.94 1.80
C VAL A 172 -10.62 -11.91 2.28
N GLY A 173 -11.88 -12.06 1.87
CA GLY A 173 -12.99 -11.21 2.31
C GLY A 173 -13.33 -10.05 1.38
N TYR A 174 -12.85 -10.06 0.15
CA TYR A 174 -13.40 -9.21 -0.91
C TYR A 174 -14.65 -9.86 -1.51
N LYS A 175 -15.45 -9.08 -2.22
CA LYS A 175 -16.66 -9.53 -2.91
C LYS A 175 -16.41 -9.60 -4.41
N PRO A 176 -16.32 -10.81 -5.01
CA PRO A 176 -16.08 -10.94 -6.45
C PRO A 176 -17.13 -10.23 -7.32
N GLU A 177 -18.38 -10.17 -6.85
CA GLU A 177 -19.48 -9.48 -7.52
C GLU A 177 -19.31 -7.95 -7.60
N ASN A 178 -18.50 -7.38 -6.71
CA ASN A 178 -18.17 -5.94 -6.68
C ASN A 178 -16.78 -5.65 -7.26
N THR A 179 -16.13 -6.64 -7.86
CA THR A 179 -14.76 -6.53 -8.38
C THR A 179 -14.78 -6.64 -9.90
N SER A 180 -14.22 -5.67 -10.60
CA SER A 180 -14.03 -5.74 -12.04
C SER A 180 -12.87 -6.67 -12.39
N PHE A 181 -13.12 -7.62 -13.30
CA PHE A 181 -12.10 -8.48 -13.90
C PHE A 181 -11.94 -8.10 -15.36
N ILE A 182 -10.79 -7.58 -15.75
CA ILE A 182 -10.57 -6.97 -17.05
C ILE A 182 -9.53 -7.78 -17.82
N PRO A 183 -9.88 -8.41 -18.96
CA PRO A 183 -8.88 -9.02 -19.84
C PRO A 183 -8.13 -7.91 -20.56
N MET A 184 -6.82 -7.75 -20.30
CA MET A 184 -6.07 -6.63 -20.84
C MET A 184 -4.71 -7.03 -21.42
N SER A 185 -4.17 -6.17 -22.25
CA SER A 185 -2.76 -6.16 -22.62
C SER A 185 -2.19 -4.77 -22.37
N SER A 186 -1.38 -4.63 -21.33
CA SER A 186 -0.76 -3.34 -21.00
C SER A 186 0.27 -2.92 -22.05
N PHE A 187 0.87 -3.88 -22.74
CA PHE A 187 1.83 -3.61 -23.83
C PHE A 187 1.13 -3.06 -25.08
N VAL A 188 0.07 -3.71 -25.53
CA VAL A 188 -0.71 -3.29 -26.72
C VAL A 188 -1.62 -2.11 -26.40
N GLY A 189 -2.23 -2.08 -25.19
CA GLY A 189 -3.18 -1.07 -24.74
C GLY A 189 -4.63 -1.55 -24.72
N ASP A 190 -4.85 -2.87 -24.94
CA ASP A 190 -6.18 -3.45 -24.99
C ASP A 190 -6.91 -3.36 -23.65
N ASN A 191 -8.14 -2.87 -23.67
CA ASN A 191 -9.04 -2.70 -22.52
C ASN A 191 -8.48 -1.83 -21.38
N ILE A 192 -7.48 -1.00 -21.66
CA ILE A 192 -6.97 0.01 -20.68
C ILE A 192 -7.81 1.29 -20.78
N GLY A 193 -7.69 2.04 -21.85
CA GLY A 193 -8.46 3.26 -22.11
C GLY A 193 -9.70 3.06 -22.97
N LYS A 194 -9.67 2.07 -23.86
CA LYS A 194 -10.73 1.73 -24.81
C LYS A 194 -10.94 0.24 -24.87
N LEU A 195 -12.18 -0.19 -25.15
CA LEU A 195 -12.47 -1.60 -25.39
C LEU A 195 -11.73 -2.10 -26.63
N SER A 196 -11.17 -3.30 -26.53
CA SER A 196 -10.40 -3.93 -27.59
C SER A 196 -11.29 -4.74 -28.54
N GLU A 197 -10.99 -4.65 -29.83
CA GLU A 197 -11.59 -5.51 -30.85
C GLU A 197 -11.07 -6.97 -30.73
N ASN A 198 -9.93 -7.19 -30.09
CA ASN A 198 -9.33 -8.50 -29.90
C ASN A 198 -10.08 -9.35 -28.84
N THR A 199 -10.92 -8.73 -28.02
CA THR A 199 -11.74 -9.39 -26.99
C THR A 199 -13.24 -9.17 -27.22
N PRO A 200 -13.83 -9.56 -28.38
CA PRO A 200 -15.23 -9.27 -28.70
C PRO A 200 -16.25 -9.93 -27.75
N TRP A 201 -15.80 -10.95 -27.02
CA TRP A 201 -16.56 -11.67 -25.99
C TRP A 201 -16.63 -10.89 -24.65
N TYR A 202 -15.72 -9.94 -24.43
CA TYR A 202 -15.72 -9.13 -23.21
C TYR A 202 -16.66 -7.92 -23.37
N LYS A 203 -17.59 -7.74 -22.41
CA LYS A 203 -18.58 -6.64 -22.40
C LYS A 203 -18.50 -5.79 -21.13
N GLY A 204 -17.47 -6.02 -20.31
CA GLY A 204 -17.24 -5.23 -19.09
C GLY A 204 -16.55 -3.89 -19.35
N PRO A 205 -16.26 -3.14 -18.29
CA PRO A 205 -15.59 -1.85 -18.37
C PRO A 205 -14.10 -2.00 -18.69
N THR A 206 -13.50 -0.94 -19.24
CA THR A 206 -12.04 -0.77 -19.33
C THR A 206 -11.43 -0.52 -17.95
N VAL A 207 -10.08 -0.49 -17.86
CA VAL A 207 -9.39 -0.13 -16.61
C VAL A 207 -9.75 1.30 -16.19
N LEU A 208 -9.71 2.27 -17.12
CA LEU A 208 -10.05 3.67 -16.81
C LEU A 208 -11.52 3.84 -16.39
N GLU A 209 -12.45 3.16 -17.06
CA GLU A 209 -13.87 3.17 -16.64
C GLU A 209 -14.04 2.54 -15.26
N SER A 210 -13.35 1.43 -14.96
CA SER A 210 -13.39 0.80 -13.63
C SER A 210 -12.82 1.70 -12.54
N LEU A 211 -11.78 2.46 -12.81
CA LEU A 211 -11.24 3.44 -11.87
C LEU A 211 -12.26 4.54 -11.53
N ASN A 212 -13.10 4.94 -12.48
CA ASN A 212 -14.18 5.92 -12.26
C ASN A 212 -15.35 5.35 -11.42
N THR A 213 -15.46 4.02 -11.25
CA THR A 213 -16.46 3.39 -10.38
C THR A 213 -16.07 3.34 -8.91
N LEU A 214 -14.80 3.58 -8.61
CA LEU A 214 -14.31 3.62 -7.24
C LEU A 214 -15.03 4.68 -6.42
N VAL A 215 -15.11 4.46 -5.12
CA VAL A 215 -15.73 5.37 -4.15
C VAL A 215 -14.62 6.00 -3.31
N GLU A 216 -14.61 7.32 -3.22
CA GLU A 216 -13.69 8.03 -2.34
C GLU A 216 -13.92 7.57 -0.90
N PRO A 217 -12.86 7.14 -0.18
CA PRO A 217 -13.00 6.75 1.22
C PRO A 217 -13.39 7.97 2.07
N GLU A 218 -14.14 7.73 3.14
CA GLU A 218 -14.41 8.76 4.13
C GLU A 218 -13.10 9.32 4.68
N LYS A 219 -13.00 10.65 4.70
CA LYS A 219 -11.85 11.35 5.24
C LYS A 219 -12.06 11.60 6.73
N PRO A 220 -11.37 10.90 7.64
CA PRO A 220 -11.56 11.05 9.08
C PRO A 220 -10.91 12.35 9.60
N THR A 221 -11.47 13.50 9.19
CA THR A 221 -10.99 14.85 9.56
C THR A 221 -11.25 15.18 11.02
N GLU A 222 -12.26 14.57 11.64
CA GLU A 222 -12.66 14.80 13.04
C GLU A 222 -11.76 14.06 14.04
N LEU A 223 -11.00 13.07 13.57
CA LEU A 223 -10.03 12.37 14.42
C LEU A 223 -8.77 13.24 14.62
N PRO A 224 -7.98 12.98 15.68
CA PRO A 224 -6.72 13.68 15.88
C PRO A 224 -5.78 13.42 14.70
N LEU A 225 -4.97 14.43 14.36
CA LEU A 225 -3.96 14.31 13.29
C LEU A 225 -3.04 13.10 13.53
N ARG A 226 -2.89 12.28 12.51
CA ARG A 226 -1.89 11.19 12.45
C ARG A 226 -1.24 11.19 11.07
N LEU A 227 0.06 11.42 11.05
CA LEU A 227 0.87 11.40 9.83
C LEU A 227 2.15 10.57 10.11
N PRO A 228 2.18 9.31 9.67
CA PRO A 228 3.39 8.49 9.71
C PRO A 228 4.49 9.06 8.81
N ILE A 229 5.69 9.25 9.37
CA ILE A 229 6.84 9.80 8.65
C ILE A 229 7.45 8.72 7.75
N GLN A 230 7.50 9.01 6.45
CA GLN A 230 8.15 8.16 5.44
C GLN A 230 9.63 8.46 5.30
N ASP A 231 9.97 9.75 5.28
CA ASP A 231 11.35 10.22 5.15
C ASP A 231 11.50 11.62 5.76
N VAL A 232 12.74 12.06 5.97
CA VAL A 232 13.07 13.37 6.52
C VAL A 232 14.19 14.00 5.72
N TYR A 233 13.90 15.11 5.07
CA TYR A 233 14.87 15.87 4.29
C TYR A 233 15.37 17.09 5.06
N SER A 234 16.60 17.50 4.76
CA SER A 234 17.14 18.80 5.18
C SER A 234 17.38 19.62 3.91
N ILE A 235 16.61 20.69 3.76
CA ILE A 235 16.67 21.55 2.58
C ILE A 235 17.33 22.88 2.97
N SER A 236 18.40 23.25 2.25
CA SER A 236 19.13 24.50 2.50
C SER A 236 18.19 25.71 2.38
N GLY A 237 18.19 26.59 3.37
CA GLY A 237 17.34 27.78 3.42
C GLY A 237 15.90 27.51 3.92
N ILE A 238 15.43 26.24 3.94
CA ILE A 238 14.10 25.86 4.42
C ILE A 238 14.18 25.20 5.80
N GLY A 239 15.08 24.23 5.98
CA GLY A 239 15.25 23.50 7.23
C GLY A 239 14.83 22.04 7.12
N THR A 240 14.26 21.49 8.20
CA THR A 240 13.81 20.10 8.27
C THR A 240 12.41 19.95 7.63
N VAL A 241 12.31 19.01 6.68
CA VAL A 241 11.10 18.72 5.91
C VAL A 241 10.80 17.23 6.01
N PRO A 242 9.99 16.79 7.00
CA PRO A 242 9.43 15.45 7.02
C PRO A 242 8.38 15.31 5.92
N VAL A 243 8.26 14.09 5.39
CA VAL A 243 7.26 13.74 4.37
C VAL A 243 6.43 12.53 4.83
N GLY A 244 5.17 12.52 4.45
CA GLY A 244 4.27 11.42 4.75
C GLY A 244 2.84 11.67 4.24
N ARG A 245 1.97 10.69 4.48
CA ARG A 245 0.54 10.79 4.19
C ARG A 245 -0.24 11.15 5.44
N ILE A 246 -1.19 12.08 5.31
CA ILE A 246 -2.18 12.33 6.37
C ILE A 246 -3.11 11.11 6.44
N GLU A 247 -3.13 10.42 7.56
CA GLU A 247 -4.01 9.27 7.78
C GLU A 247 -5.33 9.70 8.43
N THR A 248 -5.27 10.60 9.41
CA THR A 248 -6.43 11.14 10.12
C THR A 248 -6.19 12.59 10.50
N GLY A 249 -7.27 13.33 10.77
CA GLY A 249 -7.23 14.72 11.20
C GLY A 249 -6.82 15.69 10.09
N VAL A 250 -6.60 16.94 10.46
CA VAL A 250 -6.23 18.02 9.54
C VAL A 250 -4.95 18.68 10.02
N MET A 251 -3.96 18.78 9.14
CA MET A 251 -2.74 19.56 9.40
C MET A 251 -2.94 20.99 8.89
N LYS A 252 -2.59 21.96 9.72
CA LYS A 252 -2.67 23.39 9.37
C LYS A 252 -1.34 24.10 9.63
N LYS A 253 -1.05 25.12 8.86
CA LYS A 253 0.06 26.04 9.12
C LYS A 253 -0.05 26.65 10.53
N GLY A 254 1.07 26.72 11.26
CA GLY A 254 1.12 27.19 12.65
C GLY A 254 0.74 26.15 13.71
N MET A 255 0.33 24.94 13.32
CA MET A 255 -0.03 23.87 14.25
C MET A 255 1.19 23.40 15.05
N LYS A 256 1.03 23.25 16.37
CA LYS A 256 2.02 22.61 17.22
C LYS A 256 1.88 21.11 17.15
N VAL A 257 2.95 20.43 16.80
CA VAL A 257 2.97 18.99 16.55
C VAL A 257 4.02 18.28 17.40
N SER A 258 3.72 17.03 17.73
CA SER A 258 4.59 16.09 18.42
C SER A 258 4.94 14.93 17.48
N PHE A 259 6.18 14.47 17.54
CA PHE A 259 6.68 13.32 16.79
C PHE A 259 6.99 12.18 17.76
N MET A 260 6.20 11.13 17.70
CA MET A 260 6.35 9.95 18.56
C MET A 260 6.84 8.76 17.76
N PRO A 261 7.69 7.89 18.30
CA PRO A 261 8.18 7.85 19.67
C PRO A 261 9.43 8.70 19.94
N SER A 262 9.93 9.50 19.01
CA SER A 262 11.12 10.35 19.20
C SER A 262 10.92 11.43 20.27
N ASN A 263 9.69 11.68 20.70
CA ASN A 263 9.30 12.64 21.73
C ASN A 263 9.83 14.06 21.49
N LYS A 264 9.63 14.54 20.25
CA LYS A 264 10.05 15.88 19.81
C LYS A 264 8.85 16.73 19.44
N ASN A 265 8.87 17.99 19.80
CA ASN A 265 7.80 18.94 19.52
C ASN A 265 8.29 20.03 18.56
N GLY A 266 7.44 20.43 17.63
CA GLY A 266 7.73 21.47 16.65
C GLY A 266 6.48 22.23 16.22
N GLU A 267 6.67 23.16 15.29
CA GLU A 267 5.59 23.98 14.72
C GLU A 267 5.63 23.90 13.20
N VAL A 268 4.48 23.56 12.58
CA VAL A 268 4.33 23.50 11.12
C VAL A 268 4.43 24.90 10.52
N LYS A 269 5.39 25.14 9.63
CA LYS A 269 5.60 26.42 8.96
C LYS A 269 4.93 26.53 7.62
N THR A 270 5.19 25.56 6.73
CA THR A 270 4.60 25.44 5.41
C THR A 270 4.22 24.00 5.16
N ILE A 271 3.25 23.79 4.31
CA ILE A 271 2.80 22.47 3.86
C ILE A 271 2.82 22.50 2.34
N GLU A 272 3.44 21.52 1.71
CA GLU A 272 3.57 21.42 0.27
C GLU A 272 3.02 20.08 -0.24
N MET A 273 2.29 20.13 -1.34
CA MET A 273 1.82 18.98 -2.08
C MET A 273 2.00 19.23 -3.57
N HIS A 274 2.61 18.29 -4.29
CA HIS A 274 2.91 18.42 -5.73
C HIS A 274 3.67 19.70 -6.11
N HIS A 275 4.60 20.14 -5.27
CA HIS A 275 5.40 21.39 -5.42
C HIS A 275 4.59 22.69 -5.27
N GLU A 276 3.40 22.63 -4.71
CA GLU A 276 2.57 23.79 -4.39
C GLU A 276 2.37 23.92 -2.87
N GLU A 277 2.53 25.16 -2.34
CA GLU A 277 2.22 25.43 -0.93
C GLU A 277 0.71 25.45 -0.73
N ILE A 278 0.23 24.69 0.26
CA ILE A 278 -1.18 24.59 0.64
C ILE A 278 -1.39 25.08 2.07
N GLY A 279 -2.58 25.64 2.35
CA GLY A 279 -2.91 26.18 3.68
C GLY A 279 -3.21 25.09 4.72
N GLN A 280 -3.74 23.96 4.27
CA GLN A 280 -4.05 22.81 5.11
C GLN A 280 -3.97 21.52 4.28
N ALA A 281 -3.73 20.39 4.98
CA ALA A 281 -3.74 19.06 4.41
C ALA A 281 -4.76 18.18 5.14
N VAL A 282 -5.45 17.31 4.39
CA VAL A 282 -6.52 16.45 4.88
C VAL A 282 -6.17 14.97 4.69
N PRO A 283 -6.91 14.02 5.30
CA PRO A 283 -6.65 12.60 5.12
C PRO A 283 -6.62 12.19 3.64
N GLY A 284 -5.61 11.42 3.28
CA GLY A 284 -5.29 11.01 1.90
C GLY A 284 -4.20 11.83 1.23
N ASP A 285 -3.92 13.06 1.67
CA ASP A 285 -2.90 13.91 1.08
C ASP A 285 -1.49 13.40 1.43
N ASN A 286 -0.64 13.32 0.40
CA ASN A 286 0.80 13.07 0.56
C ASN A 286 1.52 14.41 0.58
N VAL A 287 2.11 14.77 1.72
CA VAL A 287 2.68 16.10 1.93
C VAL A 287 4.11 16.07 2.43
N GLY A 288 4.89 17.07 2.02
CA GLY A 288 6.08 17.52 2.70
C GLY A 288 5.75 18.78 3.52
N PHE A 289 6.26 18.90 4.72
CA PHE A 289 6.01 20.10 5.52
C PHE A 289 7.26 20.57 6.25
N ASN A 290 7.49 21.88 6.25
CA ASN A 290 8.55 22.45 7.02
C ASN A 290 8.17 22.53 8.49
N VAL A 291 9.04 22.07 9.37
CA VAL A 291 8.82 22.08 10.81
C VAL A 291 9.91 22.87 11.53
N ARG A 292 9.49 23.86 12.33
CA ARG A 292 10.38 24.67 13.16
C ARG A 292 10.64 23.98 14.49
N GLY A 293 11.88 24.13 15.00
CA GLY A 293 12.28 23.62 16.32
C GLY A 293 12.77 22.17 16.32
N ILE A 294 12.89 21.54 15.13
CA ILE A 294 13.31 20.16 14.96
C ILE A 294 14.46 20.08 13.95
N GLY A 295 15.53 19.40 14.33
CA GLY A 295 16.64 19.05 13.44
C GLY A 295 16.35 17.75 12.67
N LYS A 296 17.02 17.54 11.52
CA LYS A 296 16.88 16.30 10.72
C LYS A 296 17.13 15.02 11.54
N GLY A 297 18.07 15.07 12.49
CA GLY A 297 18.44 13.92 13.34
C GLY A 297 17.50 13.68 14.53
N ASP A 298 16.56 14.60 14.81
CA ASP A 298 15.63 14.49 15.94
C ASP A 298 14.44 13.54 15.64
N ILE A 299 14.10 13.39 14.39
CA ILE A 299 12.98 12.58 13.89
C ILE A 299 13.43 11.66 12.77
N ARG A 300 12.67 10.59 12.54
CA ARG A 300 13.05 9.56 11.55
C ARG A 300 11.82 8.87 10.95
N ARG A 301 12.05 8.10 9.90
CA ARG A 301 11.05 7.16 9.37
C ARG A 301 10.55 6.24 10.48
N GLY A 302 9.24 6.06 10.54
CA GLY A 302 8.56 5.26 11.56
C GLY A 302 8.03 6.07 12.74
N ASP A 303 8.46 7.34 12.88
CA ASP A 303 7.77 8.27 13.78
C ASP A 303 6.39 8.62 13.22
N VAL A 304 5.48 9.01 14.10
CA VAL A 304 4.17 9.54 13.73
C VAL A 304 4.03 10.95 14.25
N CYS A 305 3.66 11.87 13.36
CA CYS A 305 3.33 13.25 13.69
C CYS A 305 1.86 13.34 14.12
N GLY A 306 1.60 14.02 15.24
CA GLY A 306 0.26 14.30 15.76
C GLY A 306 0.22 15.58 16.54
N PRO A 307 -0.96 16.02 17.07
CA PRO A 307 -1.07 17.21 17.91
C PRO A 307 -0.31 17.02 19.24
N VAL A 308 0.22 18.11 19.80
CA VAL A 308 0.94 18.06 21.09
C VAL A 308 0.01 17.68 22.25
N ASP A 309 -1.24 18.12 22.20
CA ASP A 309 -2.27 17.87 23.21
C ASP A 309 -2.87 16.45 23.14
N VAL A 310 -2.83 15.82 21.97
CA VAL A 310 -3.27 14.42 21.75
C VAL A 310 -2.19 13.67 20.94
N PRO A 311 -1.02 13.42 21.55
CA PRO A 311 0.09 12.81 20.81
C PRO A 311 -0.21 11.37 20.39
N PRO A 312 0.46 10.86 19.35
CA PRO A 312 0.35 9.45 18.96
C PRO A 312 0.74 8.49 20.09
N THR A 313 0.00 7.40 20.23
CA THR A 313 0.18 6.44 21.33
C THR A 313 1.40 5.56 21.13
N VAL A 314 2.37 5.65 22.03
CA VAL A 314 3.52 4.73 22.06
C VAL A 314 3.16 3.52 22.91
N ALA A 315 3.26 2.32 22.37
CA ALA A 315 2.93 1.09 23.07
C ALA A 315 4.08 0.61 23.97
N ASP A 316 3.77 0.23 25.20
CA ASP A 316 4.60 -0.67 26.00
C ASP A 316 4.31 -2.12 25.63
N GLU A 317 3.02 -2.46 25.59
CA GLU A 317 2.48 -3.73 25.11
C GLU A 317 1.18 -3.49 24.35
N PHE A 318 0.75 -4.43 23.51
CA PHE A 318 -0.56 -4.38 22.87
C PHE A 318 -1.15 -5.76 22.66
N VAL A 319 -2.47 -5.83 22.64
CA VAL A 319 -3.23 -7.03 22.29
C VAL A 319 -3.72 -6.89 20.85
N ALA A 320 -3.55 -7.94 20.10
CA ALA A 320 -3.91 -7.96 18.68
C ALA A 320 -4.67 -9.21 18.30
N GLN A 321 -5.56 -9.06 17.33
CA GLN A 321 -6.11 -10.18 16.57
C GLN A 321 -5.25 -10.39 15.34
N ILE A 322 -4.75 -11.60 15.14
CA ILE A 322 -3.89 -11.97 14.02
C ILE A 322 -4.45 -13.16 13.24
N VAL A 323 -4.01 -13.26 11.99
CA VAL A 323 -4.14 -14.48 11.18
C VAL A 323 -2.74 -14.90 10.71
N VAL A 324 -2.40 -16.16 10.92
CA VAL A 324 -1.13 -16.75 10.48
C VAL A 324 -1.27 -17.18 9.02
N LEU A 325 -0.51 -16.52 8.12
CA LEU A 325 -0.59 -16.72 6.67
C LEU A 325 0.30 -17.87 6.20
N HIS A 326 1.55 -17.83 6.67
CA HIS A 326 2.54 -18.82 6.34
C HIS A 326 3.61 -18.87 7.45
N HIS A 327 3.81 -20.02 8.04
CA HIS A 327 4.92 -20.25 8.97
C HIS A 327 5.48 -21.64 8.71
N PRO A 328 6.80 -21.80 8.56
CA PRO A 328 7.42 -23.09 8.23
C PRO A 328 7.23 -24.15 9.31
N SER A 329 7.00 -23.73 10.56
CA SER A 329 6.74 -24.63 11.69
C SER A 329 5.50 -24.15 12.48
N ALA A 330 5.70 -23.46 13.58
CA ALA A 330 4.64 -22.92 14.42
C ALA A 330 5.11 -21.64 15.14
N LEU A 331 4.17 -20.72 15.35
CA LEU A 331 4.38 -19.51 16.12
C LEU A 331 4.12 -19.82 17.59
N THR A 332 5.09 -19.50 18.44
CA THR A 332 5.07 -19.76 19.89
C THR A 332 5.37 -18.51 20.69
N VAL A 333 5.11 -18.55 22.00
CA VAL A 333 5.55 -17.51 22.94
C VAL A 333 7.09 -17.37 22.88
N GLY A 334 7.58 -16.13 22.93
CA GLY A 334 8.99 -15.79 22.79
C GLY A 334 9.47 -15.53 21.36
N TYR A 335 8.69 -15.90 20.34
CA TYR A 335 9.01 -15.61 18.96
C TYR A 335 9.01 -14.10 18.70
N THR A 336 10.05 -13.59 18.01
CA THR A 336 10.32 -12.15 17.90
C THR A 336 10.57 -11.72 16.43
N PRO A 337 9.55 -11.79 15.57
CA PRO A 337 9.66 -11.36 14.17
C PRO A 337 9.58 -9.83 14.02
N VAL A 338 9.74 -9.34 12.79
CA VAL A 338 9.61 -7.91 12.45
C VAL A 338 8.17 -7.56 12.13
N PHE A 339 7.64 -6.58 12.87
CA PHE A 339 6.34 -5.97 12.63
C PHE A 339 6.47 -4.74 11.74
N HIS A 340 5.64 -4.68 10.73
CA HIS A 340 5.49 -3.55 9.82
C HIS A 340 4.18 -2.84 10.18
N CYS A 341 4.29 -1.73 10.90
CA CYS A 341 3.17 -0.88 11.32
C CYS A 341 3.33 0.47 10.61
N HIS A 342 2.37 0.87 9.76
CA HIS A 342 2.50 2.07 8.94
C HIS A 342 3.91 2.17 8.29
N THR A 343 4.74 3.17 8.62
CA THR A 343 6.11 3.31 8.10
C THR A 343 7.18 2.70 9.00
N ALA A 344 6.81 2.21 10.21
CA ALA A 344 7.73 1.60 11.17
C ALA A 344 7.99 0.11 10.89
N GLN A 345 9.22 -0.32 11.18
CA GLN A 345 9.66 -1.72 11.11
C GLN A 345 10.39 -2.05 12.40
N ILE A 346 9.73 -2.78 13.30
CA ILE A 346 10.24 -3.03 14.65
C ILE A 346 10.02 -4.51 15.00
N ALA A 347 11.06 -5.15 15.54
CA ALA A 347 10.92 -6.50 16.08
C ALA A 347 10.03 -6.45 17.33
N CYS A 348 9.02 -7.33 17.38
CA CYS A 348 8.13 -7.44 18.52
C CYS A 348 8.01 -8.89 18.95
N THR A 349 7.96 -9.12 20.25
CA THR A 349 7.91 -10.46 20.87
C THR A 349 6.46 -10.84 21.16
N PHE A 350 6.03 -12.03 20.75
CA PHE A 350 4.78 -12.63 21.22
C PHE A 350 4.97 -13.08 22.66
N ILE A 351 4.35 -12.35 23.61
CA ILE A 351 4.51 -12.65 25.05
C ILE A 351 3.40 -13.55 25.58
N GLU A 352 2.22 -13.56 24.95
CA GLU A 352 1.12 -14.47 25.28
C GLU A 352 0.34 -14.84 24.01
N LEU A 353 -0.08 -16.09 23.91
CA LEU A 353 -1.08 -16.56 22.96
C LEU A 353 -2.35 -16.76 23.80
N GLN A 354 -3.28 -15.78 23.72
CA GLN A 354 -4.45 -15.75 24.65
C GLN A 354 -5.58 -16.66 24.17
N LYS A 355 -5.94 -16.60 22.89
CA LYS A 355 -7.08 -17.33 22.35
C LYS A 355 -6.80 -17.73 20.91
N LYS A 356 -7.11 -18.97 20.58
CA LYS A 356 -7.21 -19.42 19.19
C LYS A 356 -8.66 -19.31 18.73
N LEU A 357 -8.88 -18.71 17.57
CA LEU A 357 -10.21 -18.43 17.03
C LEU A 357 -10.49 -19.30 15.82
N ASP A 358 -11.77 -19.53 15.58
CA ASP A 358 -12.24 -20.04 14.28
C ASP A 358 -12.13 -18.91 13.25
N PRO A 359 -11.34 -19.09 12.14
CA PRO A 359 -11.17 -18.04 11.15
C PRO A 359 -12.46 -17.63 10.42
N ARG A 360 -13.49 -18.49 10.41
CA ARG A 360 -14.76 -18.25 9.72
C ARG A 360 -15.81 -17.60 10.62
N THR A 361 -15.90 -18.06 11.87
CA THR A 361 -16.95 -17.64 12.80
C THR A 361 -16.45 -16.61 13.82
N GLY A 362 -15.13 -16.51 14.04
CA GLY A 362 -14.52 -15.68 15.08
C GLY A 362 -14.69 -16.23 16.50
N GLN A 363 -15.33 -17.40 16.67
CA GLN A 363 -15.53 -18.02 17.97
C GLN A 363 -14.24 -18.59 18.54
N VAL A 364 -14.12 -18.60 19.86
CA VAL A 364 -12.95 -19.16 20.55
C VAL A 364 -12.98 -20.70 20.42
N LYS A 365 -11.91 -21.27 19.87
CA LYS A 365 -11.67 -22.71 19.78
C LYS A 365 -10.84 -23.26 20.92
N GLU A 366 -9.87 -22.47 21.39
CA GLU A 366 -8.91 -22.88 22.41
C GLU A 366 -8.46 -21.65 23.23
N GLU A 367 -8.44 -21.78 24.53
CA GLU A 367 -7.88 -20.78 25.45
C GLU A 367 -6.40 -21.10 25.72
N ASN A 368 -5.55 -20.09 25.73
CA ASN A 368 -4.11 -20.18 25.99
C ASN A 368 -3.39 -21.26 25.16
N PRO A 369 -3.50 -21.24 23.82
CA PRO A 369 -2.85 -22.21 22.97
C PRO A 369 -1.33 -22.15 23.13
N THR A 370 -0.66 -23.31 23.05
CA THR A 370 0.80 -23.37 23.14
C THR A 370 1.51 -22.95 21.87
N PHE A 371 0.82 -23.04 20.73
CA PHE A 371 1.34 -22.65 19.41
C PHE A 371 0.21 -22.31 18.43
N LEU A 372 0.58 -21.59 17.35
CA LEU A 372 -0.30 -21.29 16.22
C LEU A 372 0.36 -21.79 14.93
N LYS A 373 -0.44 -22.31 14.00
CA LYS A 373 -0.02 -22.80 12.68
C LYS A 373 -0.58 -21.94 11.57
N THR A 374 -0.08 -22.12 10.37
CA THR A 374 -0.63 -21.55 9.14
C THR A 374 -2.14 -21.79 9.05
N GLY A 375 -2.88 -20.72 8.80
CA GLY A 375 -4.36 -20.70 8.74
C GLY A 375 -5.05 -20.44 10.07
N ASP A 376 -4.33 -20.40 11.19
CA ASP A 376 -4.92 -20.08 12.49
C ASP A 376 -5.19 -18.58 12.64
N ALA A 377 -6.33 -18.25 13.24
CA ALA A 377 -6.64 -16.92 13.76
C ALA A 377 -6.51 -16.93 15.28
N ALA A 378 -6.00 -15.86 15.88
CA ALA A 378 -5.76 -15.80 17.30
C ALA A 378 -5.81 -14.39 17.88
N ILE A 379 -6.07 -14.31 19.21
CA ILE A 379 -5.81 -13.12 20.01
C ILE A 379 -4.48 -13.36 20.75
N VAL A 380 -3.57 -12.41 20.60
CA VAL A 380 -2.21 -12.50 21.13
C VAL A 380 -1.81 -11.21 21.81
N LYS A 381 -0.91 -11.30 22.79
CA LYS A 381 -0.29 -10.14 23.43
C LYS A 381 1.16 -10.01 22.96
N ILE A 382 1.53 -8.79 22.62
CA ILE A 382 2.77 -8.48 21.90
C ILE A 382 3.51 -7.37 22.62
N LYS A 383 4.83 -7.48 22.71
CA LYS A 383 5.72 -6.49 23.28
C LYS A 383 6.75 -6.01 22.26
N PRO A 384 6.74 -4.73 21.87
CA PRO A 384 7.77 -4.15 21.02
C PRO A 384 9.14 -4.15 21.70
N THR A 385 10.21 -4.49 20.96
CA THR A 385 11.59 -4.44 21.47
C THR A 385 12.15 -3.02 21.52
N ARG A 386 11.55 -2.11 20.77
CA ARG A 386 11.82 -0.65 20.76
C ARG A 386 10.51 0.12 20.74
N PRO A 387 10.51 1.40 21.15
CA PRO A 387 9.29 2.21 21.12
C PRO A 387 8.61 2.19 19.75
N LEU A 388 7.32 1.88 19.72
CA LEU A 388 6.48 1.75 18.54
C LEU A 388 5.18 2.51 18.76
N VAL A 389 4.79 3.34 17.80
CA VAL A 389 3.43 3.89 17.75
C VAL A 389 2.51 2.85 17.12
N ILE A 390 1.46 2.52 17.84
CA ILE A 390 0.33 1.74 17.34
C ILE A 390 -0.94 2.18 18.07
N GLU A 391 -2.06 2.23 17.38
CA GLU A 391 -3.34 2.69 17.90
C GLU A 391 -4.37 1.56 17.91
N ASN A 392 -5.42 1.69 18.73
CA ASN A 392 -6.54 0.76 18.67
C ASN A 392 -7.25 0.89 17.32
N VAL A 393 -7.45 -0.23 16.63
CA VAL A 393 -8.09 -0.26 15.28
C VAL A 393 -9.52 0.28 15.29
N LYS A 394 -10.21 0.28 16.43
CA LYS A 394 -11.56 0.86 16.55
C LYS A 394 -11.56 2.37 16.65
N GLU A 395 -10.47 2.96 17.16
CA GLU A 395 -10.32 4.40 17.33
C GLU A 395 -9.64 5.05 16.14
N ILE A 396 -8.50 4.50 15.72
CA ILE A 396 -7.71 4.97 14.57
C ILE A 396 -7.36 3.76 13.69
N PRO A 397 -8.29 3.32 12.82
CA PRO A 397 -8.11 2.11 12.01
C PRO A 397 -6.83 2.11 11.16
N GLN A 398 -6.40 3.27 10.71
CA GLN A 398 -5.24 3.45 9.84
C GLN A 398 -3.92 3.09 10.54
N LEU A 399 -3.82 3.33 11.85
CA LEU A 399 -2.64 3.06 12.65
C LEU A 399 -2.75 1.79 13.52
N GLY A 400 -3.87 1.08 13.42
CA GLY A 400 -4.12 -0.15 14.19
C GLY A 400 -3.76 -1.44 13.45
N ARG A 401 -3.37 -1.36 12.16
CA ARG A 401 -3.09 -2.55 11.33
C ARG A 401 -1.60 -2.77 11.15
N PHE A 402 -1.22 -4.04 11.02
CA PHE A 402 0.19 -4.41 10.82
C PHE A 402 0.35 -5.72 10.05
N ALA A 403 1.52 -5.89 9.46
CA ALA A 403 1.99 -7.15 8.91
C ALA A 403 3.21 -7.64 9.69
N VAL A 404 3.35 -8.96 9.83
CA VAL A 404 4.46 -9.62 10.52
C VAL A 404 5.29 -10.38 9.51
N ARG A 405 6.59 -10.10 9.48
CA ARG A 405 7.51 -10.71 8.52
C ARG A 405 8.70 -11.36 9.20
N ASP A 406 9.13 -12.49 8.66
CA ASP A 406 10.37 -13.16 9.01
C ASP A 406 10.89 -13.97 7.82
N MET A 407 12.21 -14.18 7.75
CA MET A 407 12.89 -14.99 6.72
C MET A 407 12.46 -14.64 5.27
N GLY A 408 12.22 -13.35 5.00
CA GLY A 408 11.83 -12.87 3.68
C GLY A 408 10.35 -13.10 3.30
N SER A 409 9.53 -13.66 4.21
CA SER A 409 8.11 -13.96 3.97
C SER A 409 7.19 -13.23 4.95
N THR A 410 5.95 -12.95 4.53
CA THR A 410 4.91 -12.48 5.44
C THR A 410 4.29 -13.67 6.14
N ILE A 411 4.48 -13.74 7.46
CA ILE A 411 4.04 -14.87 8.29
C ILE A 411 2.67 -14.67 8.91
N ALA A 412 2.33 -13.44 9.26
CA ALA A 412 1.04 -13.11 9.81
C ALA A 412 0.65 -11.67 9.46
N ALA A 413 -0.61 -11.37 9.62
CA ALA A 413 -1.10 -10.01 9.58
C ALA A 413 -2.21 -9.84 10.63
N GLY A 414 -2.40 -8.64 11.13
CA GLY A 414 -3.35 -8.42 12.20
C GLY A 414 -3.69 -6.97 12.46
N MET A 415 -4.52 -6.82 13.49
CA MET A 415 -4.98 -5.52 13.96
C MET A 415 -4.89 -5.42 15.48
N CYS A 416 -4.47 -4.27 15.95
CA CYS A 416 -4.41 -3.94 17.37
C CYS A 416 -5.80 -3.67 17.93
N ILE A 417 -6.21 -4.40 18.95
CA ILE A 417 -7.52 -4.25 19.59
C ILE A 417 -7.45 -3.61 20.98
N ASN A 418 -6.25 -3.53 21.56
CA ASN A 418 -6.01 -2.81 22.80
C ASN A 418 -4.53 -2.46 22.94
N VAL A 419 -4.23 -1.25 23.42
CA VAL A 419 -2.86 -0.77 23.65
C VAL A 419 -2.68 -0.44 25.13
N THR A 420 -1.56 -0.88 25.70
CA THR A 420 -1.05 -0.39 26.98
C THR A 420 -0.02 0.71 26.67
N PRO A 421 -0.34 1.99 26.93
CA PRO A 421 0.56 3.09 26.60
C PRO A 421 1.84 3.04 27.44
N LYS A 422 2.96 3.34 26.78
CA LYS A 422 4.24 3.55 27.46
C LYS A 422 4.31 4.97 28.00
N GLN A 423 4.64 5.13 29.27
CA GLN A 423 4.94 6.45 29.82
C GLN A 423 6.25 6.97 29.22
N MET A 424 6.16 8.00 28.38
CA MET A 424 7.33 8.70 27.85
C MET A 424 7.78 9.73 28.89
N ARG A 425 8.99 9.54 29.43
CA ARG A 425 9.62 10.48 30.35
C ARG A 425 10.36 11.58 29.62
#